data_34d4c38b642e3a8cdfc0d2884b5cf0c5
#
_entry.id   34d4c38b642e3a8cdfc0d2884b5cf0c5
#
_cell.length_a   1.000
_cell.length_b   1.000
_cell.length_c   1.000
_cell.angle_alpha   90.00
_cell.angle_beta   90.00
_cell.angle_gamma   90.00
#
_symmetry.space_group_name_H-M   'P 1'
#
loop_
_entity.id
_entity.type
_entity.pdbx_description
1 polymer ?
#
loop_
_entity_poly.entity_id
_entity_poly.type
_entity_poly.pdbx_seq_one_letter_code
_entity_poly.pdbx_strand_id
1 'polypeptide(L)'
;LRPTEGQADYIDWGQIGFLHYGINTYYNQEWGHGNEDPSRIDPTGLDTDQWAKSFADGGFKMIMVTVKHHDGFELYDSRYNTEHDWANTAVAKRTGEKDLFRKIVASAKKYGLKVGIYYSPADSYMERKGVWGNNSARVERTIPTLVENDDRAGKVASGKLPTFKYKATDYGAYMLNQLYELLTEYGDISEVWF
;
A
#
# COMPACT_ATOMS: atom_id res chain seq x y z
N LEU A 1 24.22 16.96 -13.75
CA LEU A 1 22.97 16.44 -13.25
C LEU A 1 22.35 17.49 -12.33
N ARG A 2 21.08 17.77 -12.51
CA ARG A 2 20.31 18.63 -11.61
C ARG A 2 19.16 17.80 -11.03
N PRO A 3 18.74 18.04 -9.78
CA PRO A 3 17.57 17.40 -9.24
C PRO A 3 16.32 17.77 -10.06
N THR A 4 15.33 16.89 -10.08
CA THR A 4 14.00 17.25 -10.56
C THR A 4 13.35 18.22 -9.57
N GLU A 5 12.29 18.93 -9.96
CA GLU A 5 11.53 19.80 -9.08
C GLU A 5 11.05 19.05 -7.83
N GLY A 6 10.47 17.85 -7.99
CA GLY A 6 10.04 17.02 -6.87
C GLY A 6 11.16 16.58 -5.94
N GLN A 7 12.38 16.35 -6.45
CA GLN A 7 13.54 16.05 -5.62
C GLN A 7 14.03 17.28 -4.83
N ALA A 8 13.95 18.47 -5.43
CA ALA A 8 14.27 19.71 -4.74
C ALA A 8 13.26 20.01 -3.63
N ASP A 9 11.96 19.89 -3.95
CA ASP A 9 10.87 20.05 -2.97
C ASP A 9 11.03 19.10 -1.78
N TYR A 10 11.40 17.84 -2.05
CA TYR A 10 11.61 16.83 -1.00
C TYR A 10 12.65 17.27 0.05
N ILE A 11 13.75 17.89 -0.42
CA ILE A 11 14.80 18.41 0.49
C ILE A 11 14.25 19.55 1.36
N ASP A 12 13.37 20.38 0.80
CA ASP A 12 12.81 21.55 1.47
C ASP A 12 11.68 21.20 2.46
N TRP A 13 11.14 19.98 2.43
CA TRP A 13 10.06 19.58 3.35
C TRP A 13 10.53 19.47 4.80
N GLY A 14 11.79 19.20 5.06
CA GLY A 14 12.41 19.15 6.37
C GLY A 14 12.01 17.93 7.19
N GLN A 15 10.73 17.80 7.57
CA GLN A 15 10.23 16.70 8.42
C GLN A 15 9.18 15.86 7.71
N ILE A 16 9.40 14.54 7.75
CA ILE A 16 8.49 13.52 7.24
C ILE A 16 8.07 12.65 8.43
N GLY A 17 6.77 12.48 8.61
CA GLY A 17 6.22 11.63 9.67
C GLY A 17 6.01 10.21 9.17
N PHE A 18 6.51 9.22 9.92
CA PHE A 18 6.32 7.81 9.59
C PHE A 18 5.15 7.26 10.40
N LEU A 19 4.09 6.80 9.74
CA LEU A 19 2.93 6.13 10.34
C LEU A 19 3.08 4.63 10.19
N HIS A 20 3.63 3.98 11.21
CA HIS A 20 3.82 2.54 11.24
C HIS A 20 2.64 1.86 11.92
N TYR A 21 1.63 1.49 11.14
CA TYR A 21 0.40 0.85 11.62
C TYR A 21 0.08 -0.36 10.75
N GLY A 22 -0.33 -1.45 11.37
CA GLY A 22 -0.65 -2.68 10.66
C GLY A 22 -1.07 -3.80 11.62
N ILE A 23 -1.11 -5.03 11.11
CA ILE A 23 -1.54 -6.20 11.89
C ILE A 23 -0.65 -6.46 13.11
N ASN A 24 0.64 -6.16 13.01
CA ASN A 24 1.60 -6.36 14.10
C ASN A 24 1.29 -5.54 15.35
N THR A 25 0.60 -4.40 15.21
CA THR A 25 0.09 -3.60 16.33
C THR A 25 -0.80 -4.41 17.26
N TYR A 26 -1.55 -5.36 16.71
CA TYR A 26 -2.52 -6.20 17.45
C TYR A 26 -1.92 -7.51 17.95
N TYR A 27 -0.71 -7.84 17.50
CA TYR A 27 0.00 -9.05 17.90
C TYR A 27 1.22 -8.78 18.79
N ASN A 28 1.46 -7.50 19.13
CA ASN A 28 2.59 -7.06 19.95
C ASN A 28 3.93 -7.60 19.44
N GLN A 29 4.16 -7.46 18.14
CA GLN A 29 5.38 -7.90 17.48
C GLN A 29 5.82 -6.87 16.44
N GLU A 30 7.13 -6.82 16.19
CA GLU A 30 7.71 -5.94 15.20
C GLU A 30 7.55 -6.51 13.79
N TRP A 31 7.80 -7.80 13.64
CA TRP A 31 7.71 -8.52 12.38
C TRP A 31 6.70 -9.68 12.52
N GLY A 32 5.74 -9.71 11.63
CA GLY A 32 4.76 -10.79 11.58
C GLY A 32 5.26 -12.00 10.77
N HIS A 33 4.51 -13.07 10.87
CA HIS A 33 4.82 -14.35 10.25
C HIS A 33 3.94 -14.68 9.04
N GLY A 34 3.01 -13.77 8.68
CA GLY A 34 2.09 -13.96 7.56
C GLY A 34 0.97 -14.99 7.83
N ASN A 35 0.68 -15.24 9.11
CA ASN A 35 -0.43 -16.10 9.55
C ASN A 35 -1.28 -15.44 10.64
N GLU A 36 -1.05 -14.19 10.88
CA GLU A 36 -1.84 -13.37 11.78
C GLU A 36 -3.27 -13.26 11.25
N ASP A 37 -4.26 -13.46 12.14
CA ASP A 37 -5.67 -13.37 11.77
C ASP A 37 -6.14 -11.90 11.74
N PRO A 38 -6.51 -11.35 10.55
CA PRO A 38 -7.00 -9.98 10.43
C PRO A 38 -8.24 -9.69 11.28
N SER A 39 -9.03 -10.70 11.62
CA SER A 39 -10.26 -10.53 12.40
C SER A 39 -10.01 -10.01 13.82
N ARG A 40 -8.78 -10.06 14.33
CA ARG A 40 -8.40 -9.44 15.61
C ARG A 40 -8.32 -7.91 15.57
N ILE A 41 -8.30 -7.33 14.38
CA ILE A 41 -8.21 -5.86 14.22
C ILE A 41 -9.61 -5.26 14.33
N ASP A 42 -9.94 -4.69 15.50
CA ASP A 42 -11.24 -4.03 15.73
C ASP A 42 -11.09 -2.74 16.57
N PRO A 43 -10.36 -1.73 16.07
CA PRO A 43 -10.30 -0.45 16.78
C PRO A 43 -11.65 0.26 16.75
N THR A 44 -12.06 0.78 17.92
CA THR A 44 -13.30 1.57 18.06
C THR A 44 -13.06 3.08 17.92
N GLY A 45 -11.81 3.53 18.12
CA GLY A 45 -11.43 4.94 18.10
C GLY A 45 -10.48 5.32 16.97
N LEU A 46 -10.49 4.56 15.86
CA LEU A 46 -9.62 4.87 14.71
C LEU A 46 -10.11 6.14 14.00
N ASP A 47 -9.27 7.17 13.99
CA ASP A 47 -9.54 8.47 13.40
C ASP A 47 -8.35 8.95 12.57
N THR A 48 -8.43 8.76 11.25
CA THR A 48 -7.38 9.15 10.31
C THR A 48 -7.26 10.67 10.16
N ASP A 49 -8.33 11.41 10.41
CA ASP A 49 -8.29 12.88 10.43
C ASP A 49 -7.47 13.38 11.62
N GLN A 50 -7.65 12.76 12.78
CA GLN A 50 -6.84 13.08 13.96
C GLN A 50 -5.36 12.79 13.71
N TRP A 51 -5.03 11.68 13.05
CA TRP A 51 -3.65 11.36 12.68
C TRP A 51 -3.06 12.44 11.77
N ALA A 52 -3.72 12.72 10.64
CA ALA A 52 -3.26 13.72 9.69
C ALA A 52 -3.14 15.10 10.31
N LYS A 53 -4.13 15.51 11.11
CA LYS A 53 -4.10 16.79 11.82
C LYS A 53 -2.89 16.88 12.76
N SER A 54 -2.58 15.81 13.51
CA SER A 54 -1.44 15.82 14.43
C SER A 54 -0.11 15.99 13.72
N PHE A 55 0.07 15.33 12.55
CA PHE A 55 1.26 15.53 11.73
C PHE A 55 1.34 16.97 11.18
N ALA A 56 0.22 17.50 10.68
CA ALA A 56 0.18 18.86 10.14
C ALA A 56 0.47 19.92 11.22
N ASP A 57 -0.15 19.78 12.40
CA ASP A 57 0.09 20.67 13.56
C ASP A 57 1.56 20.59 14.03
N GLY A 58 2.19 19.42 13.91
CA GLY A 58 3.62 19.21 14.20
C GLY A 58 4.58 19.78 13.14
N GLY A 59 4.05 20.35 12.05
CA GLY A 59 4.84 20.96 10.98
C GLY A 59 5.37 19.97 9.93
N PHE A 60 4.96 18.71 9.99
CA PHE A 60 5.33 17.72 8.99
C PHE A 60 4.72 18.06 7.63
N LYS A 61 5.39 17.69 6.55
CA LYS A 61 4.96 17.94 5.18
C LYS A 61 4.45 16.69 4.47
N MET A 62 4.83 15.52 4.95
CA MET A 62 4.43 14.24 4.40
C MET A 62 4.17 13.21 5.51
N ILE A 63 3.21 12.32 5.26
CA ILE A 63 3.03 11.08 6.02
C ILE A 63 3.51 9.91 5.17
N MET A 64 4.46 9.15 5.68
CA MET A 64 4.88 7.86 5.14
C MET A 64 4.04 6.76 5.79
N VAL A 65 3.31 5.99 5.00
CA VAL A 65 2.38 4.95 5.48
C VAL A 65 2.91 3.57 5.14
N THR A 66 2.96 2.66 6.11
CA THR A 66 3.25 1.24 5.86
C THR A 66 2.04 0.55 5.21
N VAL A 67 1.88 0.72 3.91
CA VAL A 67 0.73 0.12 3.19
C VAL A 67 0.81 -1.41 3.15
N LYS A 68 2.03 -1.97 3.19
CA LYS A 68 2.32 -3.38 3.39
C LYS A 68 3.67 -3.52 4.11
N HIS A 69 3.71 -4.27 5.21
CA HIS A 69 4.94 -4.60 5.93
C HIS A 69 5.38 -6.03 5.63
N HIS A 70 6.43 -6.54 6.30
CA HIS A 70 7.01 -7.87 6.08
C HIS A 70 6.05 -9.05 6.30
N ASP A 71 5.01 -8.86 7.11
CA ASP A 71 3.94 -9.84 7.33
C ASP A 71 3.05 -10.07 6.08
N GLY A 72 3.10 -9.15 5.11
CA GLY A 72 2.30 -9.19 3.90
C GLY A 72 0.86 -8.66 4.07
N PHE A 73 0.52 -8.12 5.27
CA PHE A 73 -0.79 -7.53 5.50
C PHE A 73 -0.92 -6.16 4.82
N GLU A 74 -2.04 -5.95 4.12
CA GLU A 74 -2.28 -4.77 3.31
C GLU A 74 -3.32 -3.85 3.94
N LEU A 75 -3.00 -2.54 4.01
CA LEU A 75 -3.94 -1.53 4.49
C LEU A 75 -4.89 -1.01 3.42
N TYR A 76 -4.81 -1.53 2.20
CA TYR A 76 -5.58 -1.09 1.05
C TYR A 76 -6.28 -2.27 0.38
N ASP A 77 -7.28 -1.97 -0.46
CA ASP A 77 -8.07 -2.97 -1.19
C ASP A 77 -7.35 -3.34 -2.50
N SER A 78 -6.51 -4.39 -2.45
CA SER A 78 -5.78 -4.89 -3.61
C SER A 78 -6.58 -5.99 -4.33
N ARG A 79 -6.58 -5.96 -5.66
CA ARG A 79 -7.15 -7.04 -6.48
C ARG A 79 -6.33 -8.33 -6.45
N TYR A 80 -5.08 -8.25 -5.97
CA TYR A 80 -4.11 -9.36 -6.02
C TYR A 80 -3.94 -10.09 -4.68
N ASN A 81 -4.49 -9.54 -3.60
CA ASN A 81 -4.57 -10.19 -2.29
C ASN A 81 -5.90 -9.80 -1.65
N THR A 82 -6.77 -10.78 -1.45
CA THR A 82 -8.12 -10.58 -0.92
C THR A 82 -8.35 -11.34 0.39
N GLU A 83 -7.28 -11.85 1.01
CA GLU A 83 -7.37 -12.68 2.20
C GLU A 83 -6.62 -12.09 3.39
N HIS A 84 -5.50 -11.37 3.15
CA HIS A 84 -4.64 -10.86 4.21
C HIS A 84 -4.51 -9.33 4.12
N ASP A 85 -5.65 -8.66 4.25
CA ASP A 85 -5.82 -7.24 4.03
C ASP A 85 -6.77 -6.59 5.04
N TRP A 86 -6.89 -5.27 4.94
CA TRP A 86 -7.79 -4.48 5.79
C TRP A 86 -9.26 -4.89 5.65
N ALA A 87 -9.73 -5.29 4.47
CA ALA A 87 -11.13 -5.68 4.23
C ALA A 87 -11.55 -6.90 5.06
N ASN A 88 -10.59 -7.74 5.45
CA ASN A 88 -10.81 -8.93 6.28
C ASN A 88 -10.81 -8.66 7.79
N THR A 89 -10.55 -7.43 8.23
CA THR A 89 -10.58 -7.05 9.64
C THR A 89 -11.99 -7.02 10.22
N ALA A 90 -12.11 -7.17 11.55
CA ALA A 90 -13.41 -7.04 12.21
C ALA A 90 -13.95 -5.61 12.09
N VAL A 91 -13.08 -4.59 12.19
CA VAL A 91 -13.51 -3.19 12.03
C VAL A 91 -14.02 -2.92 10.59
N ALA A 92 -13.39 -3.45 9.56
CA ALA A 92 -13.87 -3.29 8.19
C ALA A 92 -15.24 -3.96 7.99
N LYS A 93 -15.42 -5.16 8.49
CA LYS A 93 -16.70 -5.88 8.45
C LYS A 93 -17.83 -5.15 9.23
N ARG A 94 -17.48 -4.51 10.35
CA ARG A 94 -18.43 -3.75 11.16
C ARG A 94 -18.80 -2.40 10.55
N THR A 95 -17.83 -1.70 9.94
CA THR A 95 -18.01 -0.33 9.42
C THR A 95 -18.30 -0.26 7.93
N GLY A 96 -17.99 -1.31 7.18
CA GLY A 96 -18.02 -1.32 5.72
C GLY A 96 -16.79 -0.65 5.06
N GLU A 97 -15.82 -0.14 5.83
CA GLU A 97 -14.60 0.48 5.33
C GLU A 97 -13.55 -0.57 4.96
N LYS A 98 -13.35 -0.81 3.68
CA LYS A 98 -12.47 -1.87 3.17
C LYS A 98 -11.06 -1.40 2.81
N ASP A 99 -10.81 -0.09 2.83
CA ASP A 99 -9.57 0.51 2.33
C ASP A 99 -9.11 1.63 3.28
N LEU A 100 -8.37 1.24 4.31
CA LEU A 100 -7.86 2.20 5.29
C LEU A 100 -6.89 3.20 4.65
N PHE A 101 -6.07 2.74 3.69
CA PHE A 101 -5.10 3.62 3.06
C PHE A 101 -5.77 4.74 2.26
N ARG A 102 -6.85 4.45 1.56
CA ARG A 102 -7.66 5.48 0.87
C ARG A 102 -8.18 6.53 1.83
N LYS A 103 -8.60 6.11 3.02
CA LYS A 103 -9.06 7.01 4.07
C LYS A 103 -7.92 7.88 4.62
N ILE A 104 -6.73 7.30 4.83
CA ILE A 104 -5.53 8.05 5.23
C ILE A 104 -5.15 9.08 4.16
N VAL A 105 -5.17 8.72 2.87
CA VAL A 105 -4.90 9.65 1.75
C VAL A 105 -5.89 10.82 1.74
N ALA A 106 -7.17 10.55 1.95
CA ALA A 106 -8.20 11.60 2.03
C ALA A 106 -7.95 12.55 3.19
N SER A 107 -7.60 12.02 4.37
CA SER A 107 -7.25 12.82 5.54
C SER A 107 -5.96 13.62 5.33
N ALA A 108 -4.92 13.03 4.76
CA ALA A 108 -3.68 13.73 4.42
C ALA A 108 -3.95 14.92 3.49
N LYS A 109 -4.72 14.71 2.44
CA LYS A 109 -5.15 15.79 1.51
C LYS A 109 -5.90 16.89 2.22
N LYS A 110 -6.83 16.56 3.12
CA LYS A 110 -7.61 17.52 3.91
C LYS A 110 -6.73 18.46 4.73
N TYR A 111 -5.62 17.95 5.27
CA TYR A 111 -4.69 18.71 6.10
C TYR A 111 -3.42 19.18 5.35
N GLY A 112 -3.42 19.12 4.02
CA GLY A 112 -2.34 19.65 3.17
C GLY A 112 -1.03 18.87 3.24
N LEU A 113 -1.09 17.60 3.61
CA LEU A 113 0.06 16.70 3.68
C LEU A 113 0.25 15.93 2.37
N LYS A 114 1.50 15.73 2.00
CA LYS A 114 1.91 14.75 0.99
C LYS A 114 1.79 13.34 1.55
N VAL A 115 1.75 12.35 0.67
CA VAL A 115 1.69 10.93 1.05
C VAL A 115 2.86 10.19 0.43
N GLY A 116 3.59 9.46 1.23
CA GLY A 116 4.54 8.43 0.83
C GLY A 116 4.06 7.05 1.25
N ILE A 117 4.56 6.02 0.62
CA ILE A 117 4.26 4.64 0.95
C ILE A 117 5.53 3.87 1.29
N TYR A 118 5.50 3.12 2.38
CA TYR A 118 6.42 2.02 2.63
C TYR A 118 5.78 0.73 2.14
N TYR A 119 6.45 0.05 1.23
CA TYR A 119 6.01 -1.22 0.67
C TYR A 119 7.13 -2.26 0.82
N SER A 120 6.95 -3.22 1.71
CA SER A 120 7.95 -4.26 1.93
C SER A 120 8.10 -5.20 0.72
N PRO A 121 9.33 -5.40 0.19
CA PRO A 121 9.58 -6.43 -0.80
C PRO A 121 9.68 -7.84 -0.19
N ALA A 122 9.87 -7.96 1.13
CA ALA A 122 9.72 -9.22 1.84
C ALA A 122 8.25 -9.43 2.20
N ASP A 123 7.78 -10.68 2.17
CA ASP A 123 6.36 -10.99 2.32
C ASP A 123 6.16 -12.39 2.89
N SER A 124 6.02 -12.46 4.21
CA SER A 124 5.83 -13.74 4.91
C SER A 124 4.51 -14.44 4.54
N TYR A 125 3.45 -13.67 4.23
CA TYR A 125 2.20 -14.26 3.78
C TYR A 125 2.35 -14.92 2.41
N MET A 126 2.97 -14.25 1.44
CA MET A 126 3.23 -14.83 0.12
C MET A 126 4.31 -15.93 0.15
N GLU A 127 5.23 -15.92 1.12
CA GLU A 127 6.12 -17.04 1.38
C GLU A 127 5.32 -18.30 1.78
N ARG A 128 4.37 -18.16 2.69
CA ARG A 128 3.49 -19.25 3.11
C ARG A 128 2.58 -19.75 1.98
N LYS A 129 2.22 -18.89 1.06
CA LYS A 129 1.48 -19.25 -0.17
C LYS A 129 2.38 -19.89 -1.25
N GLY A 130 3.69 -19.98 -1.02
CA GLY A 130 4.64 -20.54 -1.97
C GLY A 130 4.89 -19.65 -3.19
N VAL A 131 4.69 -18.34 -3.06
CA VAL A 131 4.90 -17.36 -4.13
C VAL A 131 6.18 -16.57 -3.91
N TRP A 132 6.41 -16.03 -2.70
CA TRP A 132 7.67 -15.36 -2.36
C TRP A 132 8.77 -16.41 -2.16
N GLY A 133 9.95 -16.18 -2.74
CA GLY A 133 11.09 -17.09 -2.59
C GLY A 133 10.99 -18.40 -3.36
N ASN A 134 10.00 -18.59 -4.24
CA ASN A 134 9.75 -19.85 -4.96
C ASN A 134 10.73 -20.12 -6.13
N ASN A 135 11.71 -19.25 -6.35
CA ASN A 135 12.67 -19.34 -7.46
C ASN A 135 12.02 -19.47 -8.85
N SER A 136 10.80 -19.00 -9.03
CA SER A 136 10.12 -19.03 -10.33
C SER A 136 10.93 -18.29 -11.41
N ALA A 137 10.83 -18.74 -12.66
CA ALA A 137 11.51 -18.11 -13.78
C ALA A 137 11.02 -16.68 -14.03
N ARG A 138 11.95 -15.82 -14.44
CA ARG A 138 11.60 -14.48 -14.93
C ARG A 138 11.07 -14.61 -16.36
N VAL A 139 9.77 -14.49 -16.50
CA VAL A 139 9.08 -14.50 -17.80
C VAL A 139 8.42 -13.15 -18.08
N GLU A 140 8.10 -12.88 -19.34
CA GLU A 140 7.39 -11.65 -19.70
C GLU A 140 6.00 -11.62 -19.06
N ARG A 141 5.70 -10.52 -18.38
CA ARG A 141 4.42 -10.23 -17.73
C ARG A 141 3.88 -8.90 -18.23
N THR A 142 2.58 -8.80 -18.39
CA THR A 142 1.90 -7.52 -18.67
C THR A 142 1.39 -6.93 -17.36
N ILE A 143 1.77 -5.69 -17.05
CA ILE A 143 1.37 -4.98 -15.85
C ILE A 143 0.52 -3.76 -16.26
N PRO A 144 -0.71 -3.58 -15.72
CA PRO A 144 -1.37 -4.48 -14.77
C PRO A 144 -1.80 -5.79 -15.45
N THR A 145 -1.68 -6.89 -14.69
CA THR A 145 -2.29 -8.16 -15.05
C THR A 145 -3.76 -8.08 -14.64
N LEU A 146 -4.68 -8.14 -15.60
CA LEU A 146 -6.10 -8.07 -15.29
C LEU A 146 -6.56 -9.36 -14.59
N VAL A 147 -7.31 -9.19 -13.51
CA VAL A 147 -8.00 -10.28 -12.81
C VAL A 147 -9.38 -10.54 -13.42
N GLU A 148 -10.03 -11.61 -12.99
CA GLU A 148 -11.41 -11.88 -13.40
C GLU A 148 -12.33 -10.73 -12.99
N ASN A 149 -13.16 -10.24 -13.92
CA ASN A 149 -14.05 -9.09 -13.73
C ASN A 149 -13.34 -7.78 -13.32
N ASP A 150 -12.10 -7.59 -13.75
CA ASP A 150 -11.31 -6.40 -13.45
C ASP A 150 -12.00 -5.12 -13.96
N ASP A 151 -12.30 -4.20 -13.06
CA ASP A 151 -12.96 -2.91 -13.36
C ASP A 151 -12.11 -1.98 -14.25
N ARG A 152 -10.81 -2.26 -14.38
CA ARG A 152 -9.86 -1.53 -15.24
C ARG A 152 -9.87 -2.03 -16.69
N ALA A 153 -10.49 -3.19 -16.99
CA ALA A 153 -10.39 -3.83 -18.30
C ALA A 153 -10.77 -2.88 -19.46
N GLY A 154 -11.86 -2.12 -19.30
CA GLY A 154 -12.29 -1.14 -20.30
C GLY A 154 -11.33 0.03 -20.47
N LYS A 155 -10.69 0.48 -19.40
CA LYS A 155 -9.69 1.57 -19.43
C LYS A 155 -8.39 1.11 -20.07
N VAL A 156 -7.97 -0.12 -19.80
CA VAL A 156 -6.79 -0.75 -20.42
C VAL A 156 -7.05 -0.95 -21.92
N ALA A 157 -8.18 -1.53 -22.30
CA ALA A 157 -8.53 -1.76 -23.71
C ALA A 157 -8.63 -0.47 -24.53
N SER A 158 -9.06 0.63 -23.92
CA SER A 158 -9.14 1.95 -24.57
C SER A 158 -7.83 2.76 -24.53
N GLY A 159 -6.75 2.24 -23.92
CA GLY A 159 -5.48 2.94 -23.75
C GLY A 159 -5.51 4.09 -22.72
N LYS A 160 -6.58 4.21 -21.94
CA LYS A 160 -6.68 5.22 -20.86
C LYS A 160 -5.83 4.86 -19.64
N LEU A 161 -5.57 3.58 -19.43
CA LEU A 161 -4.59 3.07 -18.48
C LEU A 161 -3.47 2.39 -19.26
N PRO A 162 -2.20 2.83 -19.12
CA PRO A 162 -1.08 2.25 -19.81
C PRO A 162 -0.78 0.84 -19.26
N THR A 163 -0.27 -0.03 -20.12
CA THR A 163 0.28 -1.33 -19.75
C THR A 163 1.76 -1.36 -20.02
N PHE A 164 2.49 -2.13 -19.22
CA PHE A 164 3.93 -2.28 -19.33
C PHE A 164 4.28 -3.77 -19.40
N LYS A 165 5.37 -4.10 -20.09
CA LYS A 165 5.90 -5.46 -20.17
C LYS A 165 7.20 -5.56 -19.39
N TYR A 166 7.27 -6.48 -18.45
CA TYR A 166 8.45 -6.74 -17.63
C TYR A 166 8.75 -8.24 -17.54
N LYS A 167 10.03 -8.57 -17.49
CA LYS A 167 10.45 -9.92 -17.10
C LYS A 167 10.51 -9.99 -15.59
N ALA A 168 9.57 -10.71 -15.00
CA ALA A 168 9.43 -10.84 -13.56
C ALA A 168 9.20 -12.30 -13.13
N THR A 169 9.60 -12.63 -11.90
CA THR A 169 9.18 -13.83 -11.18
C THR A 169 7.71 -13.74 -10.81
N ASP A 170 7.13 -14.79 -10.26
CA ASP A 170 5.73 -14.77 -9.80
C ASP A 170 5.51 -13.68 -8.75
N TYR A 171 6.38 -13.64 -7.73
CA TYR A 171 6.31 -12.59 -6.71
C TYR A 171 6.62 -11.19 -7.29
N GLY A 172 7.58 -11.10 -8.20
CA GLY A 172 7.88 -9.83 -8.88
C GLY A 172 6.68 -9.28 -9.65
N ALA A 173 5.91 -10.15 -10.31
CA ALA A 173 4.68 -9.76 -10.99
C ALA A 173 3.60 -9.30 -9.99
N TYR A 174 3.42 -10.02 -8.87
CA TYR A 174 2.53 -9.63 -7.79
C TYR A 174 2.88 -8.24 -7.24
N MET A 175 4.14 -8.03 -6.86
CA MET A 175 4.64 -6.75 -6.38
C MET A 175 4.42 -5.60 -7.38
N LEU A 176 4.75 -5.81 -8.66
CA LEU A 176 4.58 -4.79 -9.70
C LEU A 176 3.11 -4.44 -9.92
N ASN A 177 2.20 -5.42 -9.85
CA ASN A 177 0.77 -5.18 -9.95
C ASN A 177 0.24 -4.36 -8.78
N GLN A 178 0.66 -4.65 -7.57
CA GLN A 178 0.28 -3.88 -6.38
C GLN A 178 0.84 -2.46 -6.40
N LEU A 179 2.10 -2.28 -6.80
CA LEU A 179 2.67 -0.95 -6.98
C LEU A 179 1.92 -0.16 -8.07
N TYR A 180 1.48 -0.84 -9.14
CA TYR A 180 0.65 -0.21 -10.16
C TYR A 180 -0.66 0.35 -9.56
N GLU A 181 -1.37 -0.44 -8.73
CA GLU A 181 -2.56 0.03 -8.04
C GLU A 181 -2.27 1.25 -7.17
N LEU A 182 -1.26 1.15 -6.30
CA LEU A 182 -0.89 2.21 -5.36
C LEU A 182 -0.51 3.51 -6.05
N LEU A 183 0.21 3.44 -7.18
CA LEU A 183 0.71 4.61 -7.90
C LEU A 183 -0.28 5.20 -8.90
N THR A 184 -1.37 4.50 -9.23
CA THR A 184 -2.36 4.98 -10.22
C THR A 184 -3.74 5.23 -9.66
N GLU A 185 -4.08 4.71 -8.47
CA GLU A 185 -5.45 4.77 -7.96
C GLU A 185 -5.61 5.56 -6.64
N TYR A 186 -4.49 5.99 -6.01
CA TYR A 186 -4.50 6.68 -4.71
C TYR A 186 -4.08 8.15 -4.78
N GLY A 187 -3.98 8.72 -6.00
CA GLY A 187 -3.54 10.10 -6.21
C GLY A 187 -2.02 10.22 -6.23
N ASP A 188 -1.52 11.40 -5.87
CA ASP A 188 -0.09 11.70 -5.93
C ASP A 188 0.66 11.04 -4.76
N ILE A 189 1.39 9.98 -5.05
CA ILE A 189 2.34 9.36 -4.12
C ILE A 189 3.70 10.00 -4.32
N SER A 190 4.19 10.68 -3.29
CA SER A 190 5.40 11.50 -3.38
C SER A 190 6.69 10.72 -3.16
N GLU A 191 6.59 9.56 -2.50
CA GLU A 191 7.74 8.69 -2.22
C GLU A 191 7.30 7.22 -2.12
N VAL A 192 8.15 6.33 -2.61
CA VAL A 192 8.04 4.88 -2.37
C VAL A 192 9.30 4.44 -1.64
N TRP A 193 9.12 3.88 -0.46
CA TRP A 193 10.17 3.30 0.34
C TRP A 193 10.04 1.77 0.37
N PHE A 194 11.16 1.06 0.16
CA PHE A 194 11.26 -0.39 0.19
C PHE A 194 12.07 -0.89 1.37
#